data_c1ed9ca59bf1fb1bc13e419408a453c8
#
_entry.id   c1ed9ca59bf1fb1bc13e419408a453c8
#
_cell.length_a   1.000
_cell.length_b   1.000
_cell.length_c   1.000
_cell.angle_alpha   90.00
_cell.angle_beta   90.00
_cell.angle_gamma   90.00
#
_symmetry.space_group_name_H-M   'P 1'
#
loop_
_entity.id
_entity.type
_entity.pdbx_description
1 polymer ?
#
loop_
_entity_poly.entity_id
_entity_poly.type
_entity_poly.pdbx_seq_one_letter_code
_entity_poly.pdbx_strand_id
1 'polypeptide(L)'
;RKGLFQVFRQKPASYDRNRTANLESRMRTADTNRSCGQKSTVRLRTEGHPHPGLRPRSGEERIGDSRPMKMTHSDLVMLRGNHKHAIASHELIRVKRGVAIAAPKQSETLPRWEAFSTAAEARILAVARTMRRKVVFTRESAMLIHGLPCWAQNPCVSIRVAGSFTPSLLPGVIMSTHQIPAVRLRSTHGTYTEAQPQRIGGLLVDSLEETALQMALKARPLDAVIAVSGIIKALSRFDRFRQPASRRHEEIVKAGLLDGLRGLGSIPGKRQAEAVLTLSDAGCETIGEQALLFALATVMPYEIHTQHEVVIREHSYFLDFAIPSLKIAFEFDGFIKMGEDHDSFQRAHRALLSRQRELEDAGWTVIRVAWEELMDLAALRAKLLGRVSKCTSAPIVSPA
;
A
#
# COMPACT_ATOMS: atom_id res chain seq x y z
N ARG A 1 0.16 8.85 23.51
CA ARG A 1 0.00 9.69 22.29
C ARG A 1 1.07 10.79 22.16
N LYS A 2 1.43 11.55 23.22
CA LYS A 2 2.51 12.57 23.16
C LYS A 2 3.85 12.00 22.65
N GLY A 3 4.18 10.75 22.96
CA GLY A 3 5.41 10.09 22.50
C GLY A 3 5.44 9.74 21.02
N LEU A 4 4.29 9.43 20.40
CA LEU A 4 4.18 9.11 18.96
C LEU A 4 4.56 10.33 18.10
N PHE A 5 4.11 11.53 18.48
CA PHE A 5 4.41 12.76 17.76
C PHE A 5 5.91 13.09 17.71
N GLN A 6 6.66 12.82 18.78
CA GLN A 6 8.10 13.08 18.82
C GLN A 6 8.91 12.12 17.94
N VAL A 7 8.47 10.87 17.79
CA VAL A 7 9.19 9.85 17.00
C VAL A 7 9.18 10.19 15.51
N PHE A 8 8.09 10.75 15.00
CA PHE A 8 7.97 11.07 13.57
C PHE A 8 8.47 12.47 13.20
N ARG A 9 8.88 13.31 14.18
CA ARG A 9 9.43 14.65 13.96
C ARG A 9 10.94 14.70 13.75
N GLN A 10 11.69 13.63 14.03
CA GLN A 10 13.13 13.64 13.78
C GLN A 10 13.42 13.86 12.30
N LYS A 11 14.22 14.91 12.00
CA LYS A 11 14.60 15.33 10.64
C LYS A 11 14.98 14.13 9.78
N PRO A 12 14.42 13.99 8.57
CA PRO A 12 14.88 12.98 7.63
C PRO A 12 16.33 13.28 7.26
N ALA A 13 17.19 12.28 7.33
CA ALA A 13 18.48 12.33 6.67
C ALA A 13 18.24 12.65 5.19
N SER A 14 18.80 13.75 4.70
CA SER A 14 18.82 14.29 3.34
C SER A 14 17.87 13.60 2.35
N TYR A 15 16.69 14.15 2.23
CA TYR A 15 15.72 13.79 1.19
C TYR A 15 16.23 14.33 -0.14
N ASP A 16 16.48 13.45 -1.09
CA ASP A 16 16.85 13.83 -2.45
C ASP A 16 15.65 14.48 -3.16
N ARG A 17 15.60 15.81 -3.15
CA ARG A 17 14.57 16.63 -3.79
C ARG A 17 14.39 16.34 -5.30
N ASN A 18 15.40 15.76 -5.94
CA ASN A 18 15.33 15.40 -7.36
C ASN A 18 14.40 14.20 -7.63
N ARG A 19 14.04 13.40 -6.61
CA ARG A 19 13.12 12.29 -6.76
C ARG A 19 11.67 12.70 -6.77
N THR A 20 11.28 13.72 -6.01
CA THR A 20 9.91 14.22 -5.95
C THR A 20 9.56 15.09 -7.15
N ALA A 21 10.45 15.99 -7.56
CA ALA A 21 10.25 16.83 -8.74
C ALA A 21 10.09 16.02 -10.02
N ASN A 22 10.79 14.88 -10.13
CA ASN A 22 10.67 13.97 -11.27
C ASN A 22 9.37 13.14 -11.27
N LEU A 23 8.72 12.98 -10.11
CA LEU A 23 7.38 12.38 -9.99
C LEU A 23 6.29 13.40 -10.36
N GLU A 24 6.40 14.65 -9.89
CA GLU A 24 5.42 15.70 -10.14
C GLU A 24 5.34 16.13 -11.61
N SER A 25 6.49 16.28 -12.29
CA SER A 25 6.49 16.65 -13.72
C SER A 25 5.91 15.55 -14.62
N ARG A 26 5.96 14.28 -14.18
CA ARG A 26 5.50 13.12 -14.95
C ARG A 26 4.05 12.74 -14.67
N MET A 27 3.46 13.18 -13.57
CA MET A 27 2.03 12.98 -13.31
C MET A 27 1.13 13.91 -14.10
N ARG A 28 1.60 15.14 -14.44
CA ARG A 28 0.82 16.11 -15.22
C ARG A 28 0.57 15.73 -16.68
N THR A 29 1.30 14.77 -17.23
CA THR A 29 1.15 14.29 -18.60
C THR A 29 0.24 13.07 -18.77
N ALA A 30 -0.37 12.55 -17.69
CA ALA A 30 -1.17 11.32 -17.72
C ALA A 30 -2.68 11.54 -17.86
N ASP A 31 -3.16 12.79 -18.03
CA ASP A 31 -4.59 13.10 -18.08
C ASP A 31 -5.26 12.91 -19.46
N THR A 32 -4.55 12.35 -20.42
CA THR A 32 -5.15 12.06 -21.73
C THR A 32 -4.79 10.63 -22.17
N ASN A 33 -5.50 9.62 -21.71
CA ASN A 33 -5.99 8.55 -22.59
C ASN A 33 -6.81 7.50 -21.83
N ARG A 34 -7.99 7.27 -22.38
CA ARG A 34 -9.04 6.35 -21.94
C ARG A 34 -8.79 4.93 -22.45
N SER A 35 -9.41 4.00 -21.73
CA SER A 35 -10.10 2.78 -22.15
C SER A 35 -9.38 1.44 -22.08
N CYS A 36 -10.16 0.57 -21.62
CA CYS A 36 -10.37 -0.86 -21.92
C CYS A 36 -10.01 -1.88 -20.83
N GLY A 37 -11.06 -2.58 -20.44
CA GLY A 37 -11.18 -3.51 -19.34
C GLY A 37 -10.75 -4.95 -19.66
N GLN A 38 -10.67 -5.75 -18.64
CA GLN A 38 -11.09 -7.17 -18.66
C GLN A 38 -11.30 -7.71 -17.23
N LYS A 39 -12.33 -8.53 -17.09
CA LYS A 39 -12.87 -9.07 -15.83
C LYS A 39 -12.15 -10.35 -15.41
N SER A 40 -11.90 -10.51 -14.12
CA SER A 40 -11.68 -11.82 -13.52
C SER A 40 -12.35 -11.88 -12.17
N THR A 41 -13.28 -12.79 -12.02
CA THR A 41 -14.11 -13.02 -10.84
C THR A 41 -13.51 -14.10 -9.96
N VAL A 42 -13.29 -13.81 -8.69
CA VAL A 42 -13.10 -14.83 -7.64
C VAL A 42 -14.31 -14.78 -6.71
N ARG A 43 -15.10 -15.86 -6.72
CA ARG A 43 -16.24 -16.04 -5.81
C ARG A 43 -15.76 -16.53 -4.45
N LEU A 44 -15.99 -15.75 -3.42
CA LEU A 44 -16.05 -16.24 -2.05
C LEU A 44 -17.52 -16.41 -1.66
N ARG A 45 -17.93 -17.62 -1.33
CA ARG A 45 -19.24 -17.91 -0.75
C ARG A 45 -19.28 -17.40 0.67
N THR A 46 -20.18 -16.49 0.95
CA THR A 46 -20.58 -16.13 2.32
C THR A 46 -22.09 -16.40 2.41
N GLU A 47 -22.45 -17.38 3.23
CA GLU A 47 -23.83 -17.54 3.69
C GLU A 47 -24.08 -16.58 4.84
N GLY A 48 -24.90 -15.57 4.62
CA GLY A 48 -25.33 -14.59 5.62
C GLY A 48 -26.41 -13.71 5.04
N HIS A 49 -27.52 -13.60 5.74
CA HIS A 49 -28.78 -12.97 5.33
C HIS A 49 -28.58 -11.57 4.72
N PRO A 50 -29.31 -11.21 3.67
CA PRO A 50 -29.13 -9.96 2.98
C PRO A 50 -29.79 -8.80 3.74
N HIS A 51 -28.97 -7.85 4.22
CA HIS A 51 -29.46 -6.50 4.46
C HIS A 51 -29.60 -5.77 3.10
N PRO A 52 -30.67 -5.01 2.85
CA PRO A 52 -30.86 -4.27 1.60
C PRO A 52 -30.07 -2.95 1.63
N GLY A 53 -28.75 -3.03 1.62
CA GLY A 53 -27.88 -1.88 1.55
C GLY A 53 -26.66 -2.23 0.74
N LEU A 54 -26.59 -1.78 -0.52
CA LEU A 54 -25.45 -1.79 -1.43
C LEU A 54 -24.53 -3.03 -1.30
N ARG A 55 -24.91 -4.10 -2.00
CA ARG A 55 -23.97 -5.20 -2.28
C ARG A 55 -22.76 -4.60 -2.98
N PRO A 56 -21.52 -4.97 -2.56
CA PRO A 56 -20.35 -4.60 -3.33
C PRO A 56 -20.50 -5.20 -4.74
N ARG A 57 -20.50 -4.35 -5.75
CA ARG A 57 -20.53 -4.78 -7.15
C ARG A 57 -19.24 -5.54 -7.45
N SER A 58 -19.39 -6.75 -7.94
CA SER A 58 -18.32 -7.54 -8.52
C SER A 58 -17.68 -6.77 -9.68
N GLY A 59 -16.43 -6.37 -9.53
CA GLY A 59 -15.65 -5.76 -10.63
C GLY A 59 -14.82 -4.52 -10.28
N GLU A 60 -14.96 -3.94 -9.09
CA GLU A 60 -14.13 -2.81 -8.68
C GLU A 60 -12.77 -3.31 -8.17
N GLU A 61 -11.78 -3.26 -9.05
CA GLU A 61 -10.38 -3.40 -8.64
C GLU A 61 -9.96 -2.14 -7.87
N ARG A 62 -10.00 -2.20 -6.54
CA ARG A 62 -9.46 -1.13 -5.69
C ARG A 62 -7.93 -1.17 -5.78
N ILE A 63 -7.31 0.00 -6.00
CA ILE A 63 -5.87 0.12 -5.86
C ILE A 63 -5.53 -0.15 -4.39
N GLY A 64 -4.90 -1.29 -4.11
CA GLY A 64 -4.55 -1.71 -2.75
C GLY A 64 -5.05 -3.09 -2.33
N ASP A 65 -5.85 -3.76 -3.14
CA ASP A 65 -6.26 -5.14 -2.85
C ASP A 65 -5.06 -6.10 -2.90
N SER A 66 -5.02 -7.03 -1.94
CA SER A 66 -4.00 -8.09 -1.92
C SER A 66 -4.13 -8.94 -3.18
N ARG A 67 -3.10 -8.95 -4.03
CA ARG A 67 -3.07 -9.75 -5.25
C ARG A 67 -1.83 -10.61 -5.29
N PRO A 68 -1.97 -11.91 -5.53
CA PRO A 68 -0.80 -12.75 -5.78
C PRO A 68 -0.03 -12.21 -6.98
N MET A 69 1.28 -12.46 -7.01
CA MET A 69 2.10 -12.13 -8.17
C MET A 69 1.48 -12.69 -9.45
N LYS A 70 1.35 -11.84 -10.47
CA LYS A 70 0.80 -12.24 -11.78
C LYS A 70 1.81 -13.07 -12.57
N MET A 71 3.11 -12.75 -12.41
CA MET A 71 4.19 -13.41 -13.13
C MET A 71 4.66 -14.69 -12.45
N THR A 72 5.14 -15.61 -13.27
CA THR A 72 5.69 -16.91 -12.86
C THR A 72 7.09 -17.11 -13.44
N HIS A 73 7.77 -18.17 -13.04
CA HIS A 73 9.09 -18.50 -13.59
C HIS A 73 9.04 -18.83 -15.10
N SER A 74 7.90 -19.24 -15.67
CA SER A 74 7.74 -19.48 -17.10
C SER A 74 7.76 -18.21 -17.95
N ASP A 75 7.49 -17.05 -17.36
CA ASP A 75 7.52 -15.77 -18.06
C ASP A 75 8.95 -15.21 -18.24
N LEU A 76 9.93 -15.88 -17.64
CA LEU A 76 11.34 -15.50 -17.76
C LEU A 76 12.02 -16.15 -18.97
N VAL A 77 12.68 -15.34 -19.78
CA VAL A 77 13.54 -15.76 -20.87
C VAL A 77 15.00 -15.75 -20.41
N MET A 78 15.65 -16.94 -20.41
CA MET A 78 17.05 -17.05 -20.08
C MET A 78 17.91 -16.71 -21.31
N LEU A 79 18.68 -15.63 -21.21
CA LEU A 79 19.53 -15.14 -22.30
C LEU A 79 20.79 -16.00 -22.42
N ARG A 80 20.71 -17.09 -23.20
CA ARG A 80 21.84 -17.95 -23.58
C ARG A 80 22.17 -17.69 -25.05
N GLY A 81 23.36 -17.23 -25.34
CA GLY A 81 23.78 -16.88 -26.70
C GLY A 81 23.50 -15.41 -27.09
N ASN A 82 23.34 -15.15 -28.38
CA ASN A 82 23.23 -13.79 -28.91
C ASN A 82 21.77 -13.32 -28.98
N HIS A 83 21.33 -12.60 -27.95
CA HIS A 83 20.00 -11.98 -27.89
C HIS A 83 20.06 -10.46 -28.11
N LYS A 84 21.18 -9.92 -28.65
CA LYS A 84 21.35 -8.47 -28.82
C LYS A 84 20.26 -7.88 -29.71
N HIS A 85 19.87 -8.56 -30.79
CA HIS A 85 18.84 -8.10 -31.70
C HIS A 85 17.48 -8.00 -31.02
N ALA A 86 17.03 -9.09 -30.35
CA ALA A 86 15.73 -9.10 -29.67
C ALA A 86 15.62 -8.06 -28.51
N ILE A 87 16.75 -7.71 -27.88
CA ILE A 87 16.79 -6.62 -26.91
C ILE A 87 16.76 -5.26 -27.61
N ALA A 88 17.47 -5.11 -28.72
CA ALA A 88 17.52 -3.87 -29.49
C ALA A 88 16.20 -3.58 -30.20
N SER A 89 15.48 -4.62 -30.69
CA SER A 89 14.14 -4.52 -31.27
C SER A 89 13.03 -4.37 -30.23
N HIS A 90 13.36 -4.34 -28.93
CA HIS A 90 12.41 -4.26 -27.82
C HIS A 90 11.41 -5.45 -27.74
N GLU A 91 11.74 -6.58 -28.34
CA GLU A 91 10.96 -7.83 -28.17
C GLU A 91 11.19 -8.45 -26.79
N LEU A 92 12.41 -8.25 -26.25
CA LEU A 92 12.81 -8.70 -24.91
C LEU A 92 13.25 -7.55 -24.04
N ILE A 93 12.76 -7.50 -22.82
CA ILE A 93 13.11 -6.52 -21.79
C ILE A 93 14.04 -7.19 -20.79
N ARG A 94 15.30 -6.76 -20.76
CA ARG A 94 16.29 -7.31 -19.82
C ARG A 94 16.07 -6.78 -18.40
N VAL A 95 15.66 -7.65 -17.49
CA VAL A 95 15.38 -7.31 -16.07
C VAL A 95 16.55 -7.58 -15.14
N LYS A 96 17.47 -8.47 -15.57
CA LYS A 96 18.71 -8.79 -14.87
C LYS A 96 19.75 -9.30 -15.88
N ARG A 97 21.05 -9.28 -15.54
CA ARG A 97 22.09 -9.93 -16.38
C ARG A 97 21.71 -11.39 -16.64
N GLY A 98 21.60 -11.77 -17.90
CA GLY A 98 21.24 -13.12 -18.33
C GLY A 98 19.74 -13.46 -18.25
N VAL A 99 18.88 -12.53 -17.90
CA VAL A 99 17.41 -12.75 -17.80
C VAL A 99 16.64 -11.60 -18.39
N ALA A 100 15.65 -11.93 -19.20
CA ALA A 100 14.68 -11.00 -19.77
C ALA A 100 13.25 -11.53 -19.58
N ILE A 101 12.29 -10.70 -19.92
CA ILE A 101 10.88 -11.04 -20.12
C ILE A 101 10.47 -10.63 -21.52
N ALA A 102 9.43 -11.23 -22.06
CA ALA A 102 8.82 -10.77 -23.30
C ALA A 102 8.25 -9.35 -23.08
N ALA A 103 8.43 -8.50 -24.07
CA ALA A 103 7.80 -7.19 -24.07
C ALA A 103 6.28 -7.32 -24.25
N PRO A 104 5.47 -6.45 -23.67
CA PRO A 104 4.05 -6.34 -24.01
C PRO A 104 3.89 -6.12 -25.49
N LYS A 105 2.82 -6.64 -26.09
CA LYS A 105 2.53 -6.40 -27.52
C LYS A 105 2.44 -4.89 -27.77
N GLN A 106 2.95 -4.45 -28.92
CA GLN A 106 2.98 -3.02 -29.28
C GLN A 106 1.60 -2.34 -29.27
N SER A 107 0.52 -3.12 -29.42
CA SER A 107 -0.86 -2.65 -29.33
C SER A 107 -1.38 -2.48 -27.90
N GLU A 108 -0.65 -2.97 -26.89
CA GLU A 108 -1.07 -2.92 -25.49
C GLU A 108 -0.38 -1.78 -24.76
N THR A 109 -1.11 -0.70 -24.49
CA THR A 109 -0.64 0.36 -23.59
C THR A 109 -0.91 -0.08 -22.15
N LEU A 110 0.13 -0.51 -21.45
CA LEU A 110 0.00 -0.84 -20.03
C LEU A 110 -0.19 0.41 -19.18
N PRO A 111 -1.12 0.41 -18.22
CA PRO A 111 -1.17 1.43 -17.19
C PRO A 111 0.16 1.50 -16.44
N ARG A 112 0.54 2.69 -15.99
CA ARG A 112 1.82 2.92 -15.29
C ARG A 112 2.01 1.95 -14.11
N TRP A 113 1.00 1.81 -13.26
CA TRP A 113 1.06 0.95 -12.08
C TRP A 113 1.32 -0.53 -12.46
N GLU A 114 0.74 -1.00 -13.56
CA GLU A 114 0.92 -2.37 -14.04
C GLU A 114 2.33 -2.60 -14.60
N ALA A 115 2.85 -1.65 -15.38
CA ALA A 115 4.22 -1.71 -15.89
C ALA A 115 5.24 -1.78 -14.74
N PHE A 116 5.05 -0.98 -13.69
CA PHE A 116 5.93 -0.97 -12.51
C PHE A 116 5.82 -2.25 -11.68
N SER A 117 4.61 -2.78 -11.48
CA SER A 117 4.37 -4.06 -10.79
C SER A 117 5.03 -5.21 -11.55
N THR A 118 4.80 -5.31 -12.87
CA THR A 118 5.41 -6.34 -13.73
C THR A 118 6.93 -6.30 -13.67
N ALA A 119 7.53 -5.11 -13.71
CA ALA A 119 8.98 -4.97 -13.59
C ALA A 119 9.50 -5.42 -12.22
N ALA A 120 8.78 -5.11 -11.14
CA ALA A 120 9.16 -5.54 -9.78
C ALA A 120 9.07 -7.06 -9.62
N GLU A 121 7.99 -7.67 -10.07
CA GLU A 121 7.79 -9.13 -10.06
C GLU A 121 8.84 -9.86 -10.91
N ALA A 122 9.07 -9.37 -12.14
CA ALA A 122 10.10 -9.94 -13.02
C ALA A 122 11.49 -9.92 -12.40
N ARG A 123 11.85 -8.82 -11.70
CA ARG A 123 13.13 -8.71 -10.99
C ARG A 123 13.25 -9.68 -9.83
N ILE A 124 12.18 -9.88 -9.04
CA ILE A 124 12.13 -10.87 -7.96
C ILE A 124 12.36 -12.27 -8.54
N LEU A 125 11.62 -12.66 -9.56
CA LEU A 125 11.75 -13.96 -10.22
C LEU A 125 13.13 -14.15 -10.87
N ALA A 126 13.67 -13.11 -11.51
CA ALA A 126 15.01 -13.16 -12.10
C ALA A 126 16.11 -13.37 -11.05
N VAL A 127 15.97 -12.75 -9.87
CA VAL A 127 16.86 -12.96 -8.74
C VAL A 127 16.75 -14.41 -8.26
N ALA A 128 15.54 -14.91 -8.00
CA ALA A 128 15.32 -16.29 -7.58
C ALA A 128 15.93 -17.31 -8.55
N ARG A 129 15.77 -17.09 -9.87
CA ARG A 129 16.24 -18.00 -10.91
C ARG A 129 17.74 -18.04 -11.08
N THR A 130 18.43 -16.93 -10.81
CA THR A 130 19.86 -16.78 -11.12
C THR A 130 20.78 -16.88 -9.91
N MET A 131 20.24 -16.77 -8.70
CA MET A 131 21.03 -16.93 -7.49
C MET A 131 21.35 -18.41 -7.26
N ARG A 132 22.64 -18.74 -7.12
CA ARG A 132 23.09 -20.10 -6.81
C ARG A 132 22.87 -20.50 -5.34
N ARG A 133 22.70 -19.51 -4.47
CA ARG A 133 22.47 -19.70 -3.03
C ARG A 133 20.98 -19.72 -2.74
N LYS A 134 20.58 -20.35 -1.63
CA LYS A 134 19.23 -20.25 -1.09
C LYS A 134 18.94 -18.79 -0.75
N VAL A 135 17.90 -18.24 -1.35
CA VAL A 135 17.46 -16.85 -1.17
C VAL A 135 16.13 -16.85 -0.45
N VAL A 136 16.02 -16.03 0.58
CA VAL A 136 14.75 -15.69 1.22
C VAL A 136 14.40 -14.25 0.88
N PHE A 137 13.25 -13.99 0.31
CA PHE A 137 12.77 -12.63 0.02
C PHE A 137 12.25 -11.97 1.28
N THR A 138 12.58 -10.69 1.47
CA THR A 138 12.37 -9.94 2.70
C THR A 138 11.74 -8.59 2.40
N ARG A 139 11.16 -7.92 3.40
CA ARG A 139 10.67 -6.53 3.33
C ARG A 139 9.71 -6.31 2.16
N GLU A 140 9.96 -5.28 1.30
CA GLU A 140 9.08 -4.93 0.17
C GLU A 140 8.94 -6.10 -0.82
N SER A 141 9.99 -6.90 -1.02
CA SER A 141 9.90 -8.09 -1.86
C SER A 141 9.03 -9.18 -1.25
N ALA A 142 9.07 -9.35 0.07
CA ALA A 142 8.17 -10.26 0.77
C ALA A 142 6.71 -9.78 0.66
N MET A 143 6.46 -8.49 0.85
CA MET A 143 5.12 -7.93 0.68
C MET A 143 4.53 -8.23 -0.69
N LEU A 144 5.29 -7.98 -1.77
CA LEU A 144 4.84 -8.25 -3.13
C LEU A 144 4.53 -9.74 -3.36
N ILE A 145 5.37 -10.64 -2.82
CA ILE A 145 5.15 -12.09 -2.92
C ILE A 145 3.91 -12.53 -2.13
N HIS A 146 3.64 -11.91 -0.97
CA HIS A 146 2.41 -12.11 -0.20
C HIS A 146 1.17 -11.45 -0.83
N GLY A 147 1.33 -10.75 -1.96
CA GLY A 147 0.24 -10.04 -2.63
C GLY A 147 -0.15 -8.72 -1.96
N LEU A 148 0.69 -8.18 -1.09
CA LEU A 148 0.45 -6.92 -0.42
C LEU A 148 1.07 -5.76 -1.19
N PRO A 149 0.35 -4.63 -1.34
CA PRO A 149 0.85 -3.48 -2.05
C PRO A 149 1.95 -2.75 -1.26
N CYS A 150 2.83 -2.06 -1.98
CA CYS A 150 3.86 -1.20 -1.41
C CYS A 150 3.64 0.26 -1.81
N TRP A 151 3.94 1.21 -0.90
CA TRP A 151 3.93 2.63 -1.24
C TRP A 151 4.93 2.97 -2.34
N ALA A 152 6.12 2.37 -2.27
CA ALA A 152 7.14 2.54 -3.32
C ALA A 152 6.71 1.82 -4.60
N GLN A 153 6.42 2.56 -5.68
CA GLN A 153 6.06 1.98 -6.98
C GLN A 153 7.18 1.14 -7.60
N ASN A 154 8.45 1.47 -7.32
CA ASN A 154 9.63 0.77 -7.85
C ASN A 154 10.55 0.35 -6.69
N PRO A 155 10.16 -0.64 -5.87
CA PRO A 155 10.93 -1.03 -4.70
C PRO A 155 12.24 -1.73 -5.07
N CYS A 156 13.23 -1.62 -4.20
CA CYS A 156 14.43 -2.44 -4.26
C CYS A 156 14.07 -3.93 -4.10
N VAL A 157 14.86 -4.82 -4.70
CA VAL A 157 14.75 -6.25 -4.39
C VAL A 157 15.54 -6.53 -3.13
N SER A 158 14.83 -6.94 -2.08
CA SER A 158 15.38 -7.21 -0.75
C SER A 158 15.41 -8.70 -0.49
N ILE A 159 16.56 -9.23 -0.12
CA ILE A 159 16.77 -10.67 0.11
C ILE A 159 17.55 -10.90 1.40
N ARG A 160 17.49 -12.12 1.92
CA ARG A 160 18.41 -12.64 2.93
C ARG A 160 19.11 -13.87 2.36
N VAL A 161 20.43 -13.89 2.47
CA VAL A 161 21.28 -15.00 2.05
C VAL A 161 22.30 -15.30 3.13
N ALA A 162 22.76 -16.55 3.20
CA ALA A 162 23.84 -16.92 4.11
C ALA A 162 25.18 -16.36 3.59
N GLY A 163 26.02 -15.88 4.51
CA GLY A 163 27.35 -15.37 4.22
C GLY A 163 27.38 -13.97 3.59
N SER A 164 28.53 -13.60 3.05
CA SER A 164 28.74 -12.27 2.45
C SER A 164 27.93 -12.08 1.17
N PHE A 165 27.42 -10.87 0.99
CA PHE A 165 26.66 -10.46 -0.19
C PHE A 165 27.12 -9.07 -0.64
N THR A 166 27.43 -8.94 -1.92
CA THR A 166 27.73 -7.63 -2.53
C THR A 166 26.46 -7.09 -3.20
N PRO A 167 25.94 -5.93 -2.73
CA PRO A 167 24.80 -5.29 -3.38
C PRO A 167 25.08 -5.02 -4.85
N SER A 168 24.10 -5.21 -5.70
CA SER A 168 24.20 -4.97 -7.13
C SER A 168 23.02 -4.15 -7.64
N LEU A 169 23.17 -3.57 -8.83
CA LEU A 169 22.11 -2.80 -9.49
C LEU A 169 21.41 -3.72 -10.50
N LEU A 170 20.11 -3.80 -10.40
CA LEU A 170 19.23 -4.36 -11.42
C LEU A 170 18.91 -3.25 -12.43
N PRO A 171 18.97 -3.52 -13.74
CA PRO A 171 18.85 -2.48 -14.75
C PRO A 171 17.52 -1.75 -14.72
N GLY A 172 17.52 -0.51 -15.20
CA GLY A 172 16.30 0.17 -15.61
C GLY A 172 15.73 -0.55 -16.83
N VAL A 173 14.40 -0.46 -16.99
CA VAL A 173 13.69 -1.09 -18.08
C VAL A 173 12.71 -0.09 -18.71
N ILE A 174 12.43 -0.28 -20.01
CA ILE A 174 11.34 0.42 -20.70
C ILE A 174 10.25 -0.62 -20.92
N MET A 175 9.04 -0.33 -20.44
CA MET A 175 7.89 -1.20 -20.60
C MET A 175 6.71 -0.38 -21.11
N SER A 176 6.23 -0.71 -22.31
CA SER A 176 5.32 0.14 -23.07
C SER A 176 5.96 1.55 -23.20
N THR A 177 5.26 2.61 -22.80
CA THR A 177 5.76 3.99 -22.82
C THR A 177 6.48 4.42 -21.52
N HIS A 178 6.60 3.51 -20.54
CA HIS A 178 7.09 3.85 -19.20
C HIS A 178 8.57 3.52 -19.02
N GLN A 179 9.36 4.52 -18.63
CA GLN A 179 10.73 4.33 -18.17
C GLN A 179 10.73 3.98 -16.67
N ILE A 180 11.16 2.77 -16.35
CA ILE A 180 11.24 2.28 -14.98
C ILE A 180 12.70 2.28 -14.55
N PRO A 181 13.07 3.09 -13.55
CA PRO A 181 14.48 3.22 -13.14
C PRO A 181 15.08 1.91 -12.61
N ALA A 182 16.42 1.85 -12.64
CA ALA A 182 17.17 0.79 -12.01
C ALA A 182 16.92 0.75 -10.50
N VAL A 183 16.97 -0.45 -9.91
CA VAL A 183 16.81 -0.66 -8.46
C VAL A 183 17.95 -1.46 -7.89
N ARG A 184 18.20 -1.32 -6.59
CA ARG A 184 19.23 -2.10 -5.91
C ARG A 184 18.69 -3.49 -5.53
N LEU A 185 19.54 -4.51 -5.79
CA LEU A 185 19.43 -5.80 -5.12
C LEU A 185 20.28 -5.69 -3.85
N ARG A 186 19.63 -5.84 -2.69
CA ARG A 186 20.27 -5.68 -1.37
C ARG A 186 19.97 -6.88 -0.47
N SER A 187 20.89 -7.18 0.43
CA SER A 187 20.69 -8.21 1.46
C SER A 187 20.39 -7.57 2.81
N THR A 188 19.52 -8.21 3.56
CA THR A 188 19.29 -7.98 4.99
C THR A 188 19.98 -9.09 5.79
N HIS A 189 20.35 -8.82 7.03
CA HIS A 189 20.96 -9.78 7.92
C HIS A 189 20.06 -10.07 9.10
N GLY A 190 20.02 -11.33 9.53
CA GLY A 190 19.25 -11.78 10.69
C GLY A 190 17.75 -11.81 10.46
N THR A 191 17.06 -12.26 11.48
CA THR A 191 15.61 -12.27 11.63
C THR A 191 15.24 -11.65 12.98
N TYR A 192 14.01 -11.21 13.11
CA TYR A 192 13.45 -10.64 14.34
C TYR A 192 12.42 -11.59 14.99
N THR A 193 12.04 -12.65 14.28
CA THR A 193 11.14 -13.68 14.77
C THR A 193 11.77 -15.06 14.60
N GLU A 194 11.24 -16.05 15.29
CA GLU A 194 11.59 -17.46 15.11
C GLU A 194 10.84 -18.12 13.95
N ALA A 195 9.92 -17.37 13.33
CA ALA A 195 9.10 -17.87 12.23
C ALA A 195 9.96 -18.31 11.05
N GLN A 196 9.72 -19.51 10.57
CA GLN A 196 10.45 -20.03 9.41
C GLN A 196 9.94 -19.40 8.11
N PRO A 197 10.84 -19.19 7.12
CA PRO A 197 10.43 -18.72 5.81
C PRO A 197 9.43 -19.68 5.16
N GLN A 198 8.43 -19.10 4.49
CA GLN A 198 7.37 -19.83 3.79
C GLN A 198 7.72 -20.02 2.31
N ARG A 199 7.03 -20.96 1.65
CA ARG A 199 7.08 -21.11 0.19
C ARG A 199 5.79 -20.60 -0.44
N ILE A 200 5.91 -19.58 -1.28
CA ILE A 200 4.81 -18.99 -2.05
C ILE A 200 5.24 -18.96 -3.52
N GLY A 201 4.49 -19.58 -4.41
CA GLY A 201 4.84 -19.65 -5.84
C GLY A 201 6.24 -20.21 -6.13
N GLY A 202 6.75 -21.13 -5.27
CA GLY A 202 8.11 -21.67 -5.37
C GLY A 202 9.20 -20.78 -4.77
N LEU A 203 8.90 -19.54 -4.39
CA LEU A 203 9.82 -18.60 -3.75
C LEU A 203 9.85 -18.83 -2.24
N LEU A 204 11.04 -18.69 -1.63
CA LEU A 204 11.16 -18.61 -0.17
C LEU A 204 10.99 -17.15 0.25
N VAL A 205 10.11 -16.90 1.19
CA VAL A 205 9.74 -15.56 1.64
C VAL A 205 9.61 -15.54 3.16
N ASP A 206 9.97 -14.43 3.79
CA ASP A 206 9.73 -14.22 5.21
C ASP A 206 8.23 -14.27 5.52
N SER A 207 7.89 -14.70 6.74
CA SER A 207 6.51 -14.64 7.24
C SER A 207 6.00 -13.19 7.27
N LEU A 208 4.69 -13.01 7.37
CA LEU A 208 4.10 -11.67 7.49
C LEU A 208 4.55 -10.98 8.79
N GLU A 209 4.68 -11.72 9.89
CA GLU A 209 5.15 -11.19 11.17
C GLU A 209 6.60 -10.69 11.09
N GLU A 210 7.49 -11.50 10.50
CA GLU A 210 8.88 -11.09 10.27
C GLU A 210 8.94 -9.86 9.35
N THR A 211 8.15 -9.87 8.28
CA THR A 211 8.06 -8.75 7.34
C THR A 211 7.55 -7.47 8.02
N ALA A 212 6.55 -7.58 8.90
CA ALA A 212 6.03 -6.44 9.67
C ALA A 212 7.11 -5.82 10.56
N LEU A 213 7.86 -6.63 11.32
CA LEU A 213 8.93 -6.14 12.18
C LEU A 213 10.07 -5.52 11.35
N GLN A 214 10.46 -6.13 10.23
CA GLN A 214 11.48 -5.57 9.34
C GLN A 214 11.07 -4.22 8.76
N MET A 215 9.81 -4.09 8.31
CA MET A 215 9.29 -2.84 7.78
C MET A 215 9.18 -1.78 8.87
N ALA A 216 8.65 -2.12 10.03
CA ALA A 216 8.54 -1.21 11.16
C ALA A 216 9.90 -0.66 11.63
N LEU A 217 10.91 -1.53 11.71
CA LEU A 217 12.25 -1.19 12.19
C LEU A 217 13.11 -0.41 11.17
N LYS A 218 12.95 -0.66 9.87
CA LYS A 218 13.93 -0.28 8.84
C LYS A 218 13.38 0.55 7.69
N ALA A 219 12.07 0.58 7.46
CA ALA A 219 11.48 1.41 6.42
C ALA A 219 11.30 2.86 6.89
N ARG A 220 11.07 3.77 5.95
CA ARG A 220 10.67 5.14 6.32
C ARG A 220 9.30 5.09 7.03
N PRO A 221 9.01 6.01 7.95
CA PRO A 221 7.78 5.94 8.76
C PRO A 221 6.49 5.75 7.97
N LEU A 222 6.29 6.50 6.88
CA LEU A 222 5.12 6.35 6.02
C LEU A 222 5.06 4.96 5.37
N ASP A 223 6.15 4.51 4.74
CA ASP A 223 6.22 3.19 4.12
C ASP A 223 5.99 2.07 5.16
N ALA A 224 6.47 2.28 6.38
CA ALA A 224 6.31 1.33 7.48
C ALA A 224 4.85 1.24 7.94
N VAL A 225 4.15 2.36 8.13
CA VAL A 225 2.74 2.37 8.55
C VAL A 225 1.87 1.72 7.47
N ILE A 226 2.11 2.04 6.19
CA ILE A 226 1.36 1.44 5.08
C ILE A 226 1.59 -0.08 5.04
N ALA A 227 2.84 -0.52 5.11
CA ALA A 227 3.18 -1.93 5.09
C ALA A 227 2.56 -2.70 6.26
N VAL A 228 2.74 -2.17 7.48
CA VAL A 228 2.28 -2.83 8.71
C VAL A 228 0.76 -2.85 8.80
N SER A 229 0.06 -1.79 8.40
CA SER A 229 -1.41 -1.78 8.35
C SER A 229 -1.94 -2.86 7.40
N GLY A 230 -1.36 -2.97 6.20
CA GLY A 230 -1.72 -4.02 5.24
C GLY A 230 -1.43 -5.43 5.77
N ILE A 231 -0.30 -5.63 6.46
CA ILE A 231 0.06 -6.92 7.07
C ILE A 231 -0.89 -7.26 8.22
N ILE A 232 -1.19 -6.32 9.12
CA ILE A 232 -2.13 -6.55 10.23
C ILE A 232 -3.52 -6.89 9.68
N LYS A 233 -3.99 -6.19 8.64
CA LYS A 233 -5.24 -6.51 7.95
C LYS A 233 -5.25 -7.94 7.42
N ALA A 234 -4.18 -8.38 6.76
CA ALA A 234 -4.06 -9.74 6.23
C ALA A 234 -4.04 -10.80 7.35
N LEU A 235 -3.27 -10.58 8.42
CA LEU A 235 -3.16 -11.50 9.54
C LEU A 235 -4.46 -11.60 10.37
N SER A 236 -5.12 -10.46 10.61
CA SER A 236 -6.38 -10.39 11.37
C SER A 236 -7.61 -10.76 10.56
N ARG A 237 -7.48 -10.83 9.22
CA ARG A 237 -8.60 -11.00 8.29
C ARG A 237 -9.71 -9.99 8.56
N PHE A 238 -9.33 -8.72 8.72
CA PHE A 238 -10.27 -7.67 9.10
C PHE A 238 -11.41 -7.53 8.10
N ASP A 239 -12.64 -7.53 8.63
CA ASP A 239 -13.88 -7.32 7.90
C ASP A 239 -14.68 -6.21 8.60
N ARG A 240 -14.92 -5.10 7.90
CA ARG A 240 -15.64 -3.93 8.45
C ARG A 240 -17.09 -4.24 8.82
N PHE A 241 -17.69 -5.24 8.21
CA PHE A 241 -19.07 -5.67 8.51
C PHE A 241 -19.16 -6.54 9.77
N ARG A 242 -18.02 -6.99 10.31
CA ARG A 242 -17.90 -7.80 11.54
C ARG A 242 -16.96 -7.15 12.55
N GLN A 243 -17.04 -5.85 12.69
CA GLN A 243 -16.07 -5.03 13.42
C GLN A 243 -15.72 -5.55 14.82
N PRO A 244 -16.68 -5.90 15.73
CA PRO A 244 -16.30 -6.31 17.08
C PRO A 244 -15.37 -7.55 17.11
N ALA A 245 -15.58 -8.51 16.20
CA ALA A 245 -14.72 -9.69 16.11
C ALA A 245 -13.38 -9.34 15.41
N SER A 246 -13.45 -8.56 14.32
CA SER A 246 -12.28 -8.14 13.55
C SER A 246 -11.32 -7.28 14.39
N ARG A 247 -11.85 -6.36 15.21
CA ARG A 247 -11.04 -5.53 16.11
C ARG A 247 -10.34 -6.36 17.18
N ARG A 248 -11.02 -7.37 17.78
CA ARG A 248 -10.36 -8.30 18.70
C ARG A 248 -9.22 -9.08 18.05
N HIS A 249 -9.41 -9.54 16.80
CA HIS A 249 -8.33 -10.24 16.08
C HIS A 249 -7.18 -9.29 15.76
N GLU A 250 -7.46 -8.06 15.36
CA GLU A 250 -6.45 -7.02 15.14
C GLU A 250 -5.63 -6.76 16.41
N GLU A 251 -6.29 -6.61 17.56
CA GLU A 251 -5.64 -6.41 18.86
C GLU A 251 -4.70 -7.57 19.22
N ILE A 252 -5.13 -8.81 18.99
CA ILE A 252 -4.29 -10.01 19.22
C ILE A 252 -3.05 -9.97 18.32
N VAL A 253 -3.23 -9.67 17.02
CA VAL A 253 -2.11 -9.58 16.07
C VAL A 253 -1.14 -8.46 16.48
N LYS A 254 -1.66 -7.27 16.80
CA LYS A 254 -0.84 -6.13 17.23
C LYS A 254 -0.09 -6.43 18.54
N ALA A 255 -0.77 -7.05 19.52
CA ALA A 255 -0.13 -7.45 20.77
C ALA A 255 1.03 -8.42 20.52
N GLY A 256 0.84 -9.46 19.68
CA GLY A 256 1.90 -10.39 19.33
C GLY A 256 3.10 -9.74 18.66
N LEU A 257 2.87 -8.81 17.73
CA LEU A 257 3.95 -8.05 17.07
C LEU A 257 4.70 -7.13 18.05
N LEU A 258 3.98 -6.47 18.95
CA LEU A 258 4.57 -5.61 19.98
C LEU A 258 5.37 -6.44 21.00
N ASP A 259 4.89 -7.60 21.39
CA ASP A 259 5.60 -8.52 22.31
C ASP A 259 6.87 -9.07 21.63
N GLY A 260 6.79 -9.46 20.36
CA GLY A 260 7.97 -9.82 19.57
C GLY A 260 8.99 -8.67 19.53
N LEU A 261 8.54 -7.43 19.28
CA LEU A 261 9.41 -6.25 19.31
C LEU A 261 10.03 -6.00 20.69
N ARG A 262 9.27 -6.17 21.77
CA ARG A 262 9.77 -6.00 23.14
C ARG A 262 10.84 -7.03 23.50
N GLY A 263 10.67 -8.26 23.05
CA GLY A 263 11.64 -9.35 23.22
C GLY A 263 12.99 -9.08 22.55
N LEU A 264 13.02 -8.23 21.53
CA LEU A 264 14.28 -7.76 20.92
C LEU A 264 14.97 -6.78 21.87
N GLY A 265 16.20 -7.02 22.24
CA GLY A 265 16.99 -6.13 23.09
C GLY A 265 17.03 -4.67 22.60
N SER A 266 18.05 -3.93 22.94
CA SER A 266 18.25 -2.56 22.43
C SER A 266 18.75 -2.64 21.00
N ILE A 267 17.88 -2.33 20.02
CA ILE A 267 18.19 -2.33 18.59
C ILE A 267 17.82 -1.01 17.94
N PRO A 268 18.56 -0.58 16.90
CA PRO A 268 18.23 0.63 16.16
C PRO A 268 16.84 0.55 15.50
N GLY A 269 16.04 1.61 15.67
CA GLY A 269 14.70 1.71 15.11
C GLY A 269 13.57 1.20 16.01
N LYS A 270 13.85 0.66 17.21
CA LYS A 270 12.84 0.09 18.11
C LYS A 270 11.73 1.07 18.47
N ARG A 271 12.07 2.34 18.79
CA ARG A 271 11.08 3.38 19.06
C ARG A 271 10.17 3.66 17.86
N GLN A 272 10.76 3.75 16.66
CA GLN A 272 9.97 3.91 15.44
C GLN A 272 9.05 2.71 15.23
N ALA A 273 9.55 1.50 15.40
CA ALA A 273 8.77 0.29 15.22
C ALA A 273 7.59 0.21 16.20
N GLU A 274 7.79 0.57 17.45
CA GLU A 274 6.72 0.63 18.44
C GLU A 274 5.64 1.65 18.04
N ALA A 275 6.06 2.85 17.61
CA ALA A 275 5.13 3.87 17.13
C ALA A 275 4.37 3.43 15.88
N VAL A 276 5.03 2.78 14.92
CA VAL A 276 4.42 2.23 13.71
C VAL A 276 3.40 1.15 14.04
N LEU A 277 3.77 0.16 14.86
CA LEU A 277 2.88 -0.94 15.26
C LEU A 277 1.66 -0.42 16.03
N THR A 278 1.85 0.58 16.88
CA THR A 278 0.75 1.21 17.63
C THR A 278 -0.21 1.96 16.72
N LEU A 279 0.34 2.71 15.75
CA LEU A 279 -0.45 3.54 14.83
C LEU A 279 -1.18 2.72 13.76
N SER A 280 -0.54 1.68 13.24
CA SER A 280 -1.09 0.88 12.12
C SER A 280 -2.45 0.30 12.46
N ASP A 281 -3.35 0.25 11.48
CA ASP A 281 -4.76 -0.11 11.66
C ASP A 281 -5.25 -0.98 10.50
N ALA A 282 -5.90 -2.09 10.83
CA ALA A 282 -6.43 -3.06 9.87
C ALA A 282 -7.67 -2.54 9.12
N GLY A 283 -8.36 -1.54 9.66
CA GLY A 283 -9.53 -0.94 9.03
C GLY A 283 -9.22 -0.16 7.77
N CYS A 284 -7.95 0.28 7.57
CA CYS A 284 -7.55 0.90 6.32
C CYS A 284 -7.61 -0.09 5.16
N GLU A 285 -8.52 0.13 4.23
CA GLU A 285 -8.76 -0.80 3.11
C GLU A 285 -7.75 -0.64 1.97
N THR A 286 -7.23 0.57 1.77
CA THR A 286 -6.35 0.94 0.66
C THR A 286 -5.06 1.58 1.14
N ILE A 287 -4.02 1.59 0.27
CA ILE A 287 -2.76 2.29 0.58
C ILE A 287 -2.95 3.81 0.73
N GLY A 288 -3.96 4.38 0.08
CA GLY A 288 -4.31 5.79 0.23
C GLY A 288 -4.87 6.08 1.62
N GLU A 289 -5.78 5.23 2.11
CA GLU A 289 -6.28 5.34 3.49
C GLU A 289 -5.14 5.15 4.51
N GLN A 290 -4.23 4.18 4.30
CA GLN A 290 -3.08 3.99 5.18
C GLN A 290 -2.15 5.22 5.22
N ALA A 291 -1.97 5.89 4.07
CA ALA A 291 -1.21 7.14 4.00
C ALA A 291 -1.96 8.30 4.68
N LEU A 292 -3.28 8.36 4.52
CA LEU A 292 -4.12 9.35 5.19
C LEU A 292 -4.14 9.14 6.71
N LEU A 293 -4.20 7.89 7.19
CA LEU A 293 -4.03 7.56 8.62
C LEU A 293 -2.74 8.16 9.17
N PHE A 294 -1.61 7.96 8.46
CA PHE A 294 -0.33 8.52 8.86
C PHE A 294 -0.35 10.06 8.90
N ALA A 295 -0.98 10.71 7.91
CA ALA A 295 -1.11 12.17 7.88
C ALA A 295 -1.95 12.68 9.08
N LEU A 296 -3.11 12.09 9.31
CA LEU A 296 -4.02 12.44 10.39
C LEU A 296 -3.39 12.24 11.77
N ALA A 297 -2.82 11.06 12.03
CA ALA A 297 -2.25 10.72 13.33
C ALA A 297 -1.05 11.59 13.72
N THR A 298 -0.38 12.21 12.76
CA THR A 298 0.75 13.10 13.03
C THR A 298 0.36 14.55 13.34
N VAL A 299 -0.91 14.93 13.18
CA VAL A 299 -1.36 16.30 13.39
C VAL A 299 -2.61 16.42 14.25
N MET A 300 -3.46 15.39 14.32
CA MET A 300 -4.72 15.46 15.06
C MET A 300 -4.54 15.10 16.53
N PRO A 301 -4.96 15.98 17.46
CA PRO A 301 -4.93 15.70 18.90
C PRO A 301 -6.10 14.82 19.35
N TYR A 302 -7.02 14.48 18.44
CA TYR A 302 -8.24 13.74 18.71
C TYR A 302 -8.07 12.23 18.45
N GLU A 303 -8.99 11.46 18.98
CA GLU A 303 -9.13 10.04 18.66
C GLU A 303 -9.70 9.87 17.26
N ILE A 304 -8.98 9.12 16.43
CA ILE A 304 -9.37 8.82 15.07
C ILE A 304 -9.82 7.36 15.05
N HIS A 305 -11.04 7.15 14.59
CA HIS A 305 -11.62 5.82 14.39
C HIS A 305 -11.60 5.51 12.90
N THR A 306 -11.10 4.35 12.53
CA THR A 306 -11.14 3.86 11.15
C THR A 306 -12.40 3.03 10.92
N GLN A 307 -12.97 3.09 9.73
CA GLN A 307 -14.21 2.39 9.34
C GLN A 307 -15.33 2.60 10.37
N HIS A 308 -15.50 3.86 10.80
CA HIS A 308 -16.51 4.20 11.80
C HIS A 308 -17.91 4.06 11.24
N GLU A 309 -18.72 3.20 11.87
CA GLU A 309 -20.10 2.99 11.46
C GLU A 309 -20.99 4.11 11.99
N VAL A 310 -21.77 4.72 11.10
CA VAL A 310 -22.82 5.70 11.41
C VAL A 310 -24.13 5.16 10.88
N VAL A 311 -25.08 4.97 11.79
CA VAL A 311 -26.43 4.53 11.42
C VAL A 311 -27.33 5.75 11.31
N ILE A 312 -27.91 5.99 10.13
CA ILE A 312 -28.85 7.07 9.84
C ILE A 312 -30.12 6.44 9.31
N ARG A 313 -31.23 6.58 10.07
CA ARG A 313 -32.48 5.86 9.78
C ARG A 313 -32.22 4.35 9.69
N GLU A 314 -32.38 3.75 8.49
CA GLU A 314 -32.18 2.31 8.26
C GLU A 314 -30.85 2.01 7.50
N HIS A 315 -30.02 3.04 7.26
CA HIS A 315 -28.77 2.89 6.50
C HIS A 315 -27.57 2.93 7.42
N SER A 316 -26.66 1.95 7.27
CA SER A 316 -25.34 1.96 7.89
C SER A 316 -24.30 2.48 6.89
N TYR A 317 -23.60 3.54 7.29
CA TYR A 317 -22.48 4.13 6.55
C TYR A 317 -21.17 3.87 7.29
N PHE A 318 -20.16 3.39 6.58
CA PHE A 318 -18.81 3.27 7.11
C PHE A 318 -17.98 4.45 6.61
N LEU A 319 -17.47 5.24 7.56
CA LEU A 319 -16.57 6.37 7.29
C LEU A 319 -15.13 5.89 7.36
N ASP A 320 -14.29 6.20 6.35
CA ASP A 320 -12.91 5.74 6.34
C ASP A 320 -12.19 6.14 7.63
N PHE A 321 -12.38 7.40 8.04
CA PHE A 321 -11.90 7.92 9.32
C PHE A 321 -12.95 8.86 9.92
N ALA A 322 -13.07 8.82 11.24
CA ALA A 322 -13.94 9.72 11.98
C ALA A 322 -13.29 10.25 13.25
N ILE A 323 -13.67 11.47 13.62
CA ILE A 323 -13.53 12.04 14.96
C ILE A 323 -14.96 12.17 15.51
N PRO A 324 -15.53 11.11 16.16
CA PRO A 324 -16.93 11.10 16.55
C PRO A 324 -17.33 12.23 17.49
N SER A 325 -16.42 12.63 18.39
CA SER A 325 -16.63 13.73 19.34
C SER A 325 -16.87 15.08 18.67
N LEU A 326 -16.43 15.24 17.42
CA LEU A 326 -16.60 16.46 16.62
C LEU A 326 -17.55 16.26 15.44
N LYS A 327 -18.04 15.04 15.22
CA LYS A 327 -18.77 14.64 14.01
C LYS A 327 -18.03 15.03 12.72
N ILE A 328 -16.71 14.83 12.67
CA ILE A 328 -15.89 15.07 11.48
C ILE A 328 -15.49 13.72 10.90
N ALA A 329 -15.75 13.56 9.62
CA ALA A 329 -15.32 12.41 8.82
C ALA A 329 -14.21 12.82 7.83
N PHE A 330 -13.27 11.92 7.58
CA PHE A 330 -12.31 12.05 6.48
C PHE A 330 -12.49 10.84 5.57
N GLU A 331 -12.67 11.09 4.30
CA GLU A 331 -12.82 10.05 3.27
C GLU A 331 -11.69 10.19 2.24
N PHE A 332 -11.09 9.06 1.90
CA PHE A 332 -10.10 9.01 0.84
C PHE A 332 -10.80 8.79 -0.50
N ASP A 333 -10.78 9.82 -1.34
CA ASP A 333 -11.24 9.69 -2.73
C ASP A 333 -10.11 9.05 -3.56
N GLY A 334 -10.11 7.71 -3.61
CA GLY A 334 -9.36 6.97 -4.63
C GLY A 334 -9.90 7.30 -6.03
N PHE A 335 -9.18 6.89 -7.07
CA PHE A 335 -9.73 6.94 -8.43
C PHE A 335 -10.98 6.07 -8.47
N ILE A 336 -12.14 6.68 -8.27
CA ILE A 336 -13.42 6.03 -8.50
C ILE A 336 -13.47 5.79 -10.01
N LYS A 337 -13.31 4.55 -10.45
CA LYS A 337 -13.79 4.14 -11.75
C LYS A 337 -15.31 4.26 -11.71
N MET A 338 -15.80 5.46 -11.99
CA MET A 338 -17.21 5.70 -12.18
C MET A 338 -17.58 4.99 -13.48
N GLY A 339 -18.11 3.79 -13.37
CA GLY A 339 -18.68 2.92 -14.39
C GLY A 339 -18.33 3.16 -15.87
N GLU A 340 -18.20 2.09 -16.65
CA GLU A 340 -17.85 2.14 -18.06
C GLU A 340 -18.98 2.72 -18.96
N ASP A 341 -20.19 2.87 -18.43
CA ASP A 341 -21.35 3.45 -19.10
C ASP A 341 -21.92 4.66 -18.34
N HIS A 342 -22.56 5.55 -19.09
CA HIS A 342 -23.14 6.80 -18.60
C HIS A 342 -24.18 6.58 -17.49
N ASP A 343 -24.96 5.51 -17.56
CA ASP A 343 -26.06 5.27 -16.62
C ASP A 343 -25.52 4.73 -15.28
N SER A 344 -24.49 3.89 -15.31
CA SER A 344 -23.84 3.41 -14.08
C SER A 344 -23.09 4.54 -13.38
N PHE A 345 -22.47 5.43 -14.15
CA PHE A 345 -21.83 6.66 -13.62
C PHE A 345 -22.86 7.55 -12.91
N GLN A 346 -23.99 7.85 -13.56
CA GLN A 346 -25.00 8.72 -12.96
C GLN A 346 -25.63 8.11 -11.71
N ARG A 347 -25.85 6.78 -11.67
CA ARG A 347 -26.35 6.09 -10.48
C ARG A 347 -25.36 6.15 -9.33
N ALA A 348 -24.08 5.87 -9.58
CA ALA A 348 -23.04 5.94 -8.57
C ALA A 348 -22.87 7.36 -8.03
N HIS A 349 -22.90 8.36 -8.90
CA HIS A 349 -22.81 9.76 -8.51
C HIS A 349 -24.01 10.21 -7.66
N ARG A 350 -25.23 9.84 -8.04
CA ARG A 350 -26.45 10.13 -7.23
C ARG A 350 -26.39 9.47 -5.86
N ALA A 351 -25.94 8.21 -5.78
CA ALA A 351 -25.80 7.49 -4.52
C ALA A 351 -24.77 8.18 -3.60
N LEU A 352 -23.65 8.66 -4.18
CA LEU A 352 -22.63 9.41 -3.45
C LEU A 352 -23.17 10.71 -2.87
N LEU A 353 -23.92 11.47 -3.68
CA LEU A 353 -24.55 12.73 -3.25
C LEU A 353 -25.63 12.50 -2.18
N SER A 354 -26.43 11.43 -2.31
CA SER A 354 -27.44 11.07 -1.29
C SER A 354 -26.76 10.74 0.04
N ARG A 355 -25.74 9.88 0.02
CA ARG A 355 -24.95 9.54 1.20
C ARG A 355 -24.36 10.79 1.87
N GLN A 356 -23.80 11.71 1.09
CA GLN A 356 -23.20 12.93 1.61
C GLN A 356 -24.26 13.80 2.31
N ARG A 357 -25.43 14.01 1.69
CA ARG A 357 -26.53 14.79 2.28
C ARG A 357 -27.02 14.16 3.58
N GLU A 358 -27.22 12.84 3.61
CA GLU A 358 -27.68 12.15 4.82
C GLU A 358 -26.67 12.29 5.99
N LEU A 359 -25.38 12.24 5.70
CA LEU A 359 -24.33 12.48 6.69
C LEU A 359 -24.32 13.94 7.17
N GLU A 360 -24.45 14.91 6.26
CA GLU A 360 -24.51 16.34 6.57
C GLU A 360 -25.76 16.67 7.39
N ASP A 361 -26.94 16.13 7.03
CA ASP A 361 -28.20 16.27 7.78
C ASP A 361 -28.11 15.69 9.19
N ALA A 362 -27.30 14.63 9.38
CA ALA A 362 -27.01 14.05 10.69
C ALA A 362 -25.91 14.84 11.46
N GLY A 363 -25.45 15.97 10.91
CA GLY A 363 -24.49 16.90 11.50
C GLY A 363 -23.03 16.49 11.31
N TRP A 364 -22.72 15.59 10.39
CA TRP A 364 -21.35 15.22 10.05
C TRP A 364 -20.76 16.19 9.04
N THR A 365 -19.51 16.62 9.28
CA THR A 365 -18.70 17.33 8.29
C THR A 365 -17.77 16.33 7.59
N VAL A 366 -17.96 16.14 6.29
CA VAL A 366 -17.13 15.20 5.50
C VAL A 366 -16.01 15.96 4.80
N ILE A 367 -14.77 15.59 5.09
CA ILE A 367 -13.54 16.16 4.47
C ILE A 367 -12.95 15.10 3.55
N ARG A 368 -12.95 15.37 2.26
CA ARG A 368 -12.40 14.47 1.24
C ARG A 368 -10.93 14.78 0.96
N VAL A 369 -10.16 13.72 0.77
CA VAL A 369 -8.73 13.78 0.44
C VAL A 369 -8.49 13.00 -0.84
N ALA A 370 -7.99 13.69 -1.85
CA ALA A 370 -7.64 13.08 -3.14
C ALA A 370 -6.23 12.47 -3.13
N TRP A 371 -5.97 11.60 -4.11
CA TRP A 371 -4.68 10.92 -4.24
C TRP A 371 -3.50 11.90 -4.38
N GLU A 372 -3.68 12.97 -5.13
CA GLU A 372 -2.65 13.98 -5.39
C GLU A 372 -2.21 14.68 -4.12
N GLU A 373 -3.11 14.86 -3.17
CA GLU A 373 -2.84 15.51 -1.89
C GLU A 373 -1.94 14.66 -0.98
N LEU A 374 -1.97 13.33 -1.13
CA LEU A 374 -1.08 12.43 -0.40
C LEU A 374 0.39 12.56 -0.84
N MET A 375 0.65 13.17 -2.00
CA MET A 375 2.01 13.36 -2.50
C MET A 375 2.74 14.49 -1.77
N ASP A 376 2.02 15.46 -1.19
CA ASP A 376 2.58 16.50 -0.30
C ASP A 376 1.93 16.42 1.09
N LEU A 377 2.50 15.58 1.94
CA LEU A 377 2.02 15.41 3.31
C LEU A 377 2.09 16.68 4.16
N ALA A 378 2.97 17.63 3.84
CA ALA A 378 3.07 18.88 4.60
C ALA A 378 1.88 19.79 4.28
N ALA A 379 1.58 19.99 3.01
CA ALA A 379 0.40 20.71 2.57
C ALA A 379 -0.90 20.05 3.04
N LEU A 380 -1.00 18.72 2.91
CA LEU A 380 -2.16 17.96 3.37
C LEU A 380 -2.42 18.16 4.88
N ARG A 381 -1.38 18.04 5.71
CA ARG A 381 -1.49 18.25 7.15
C ARG A 381 -1.97 19.66 7.51
N ALA A 382 -1.45 20.68 6.85
CA ALA A 382 -1.89 22.07 7.03
C ALA A 382 -3.37 22.24 6.63
N LYS A 383 -3.80 21.65 5.50
CA LYS A 383 -5.21 21.63 5.06
C LYS A 383 -6.11 20.98 6.11
N LEU A 384 -5.73 19.77 6.57
CA LEU A 384 -6.52 19.00 7.54
C LEU A 384 -6.68 19.76 8.85
N LEU A 385 -5.59 20.31 9.41
CA LEU A 385 -5.63 21.16 10.60
C LEU A 385 -6.56 22.37 10.41
N GLY A 386 -6.39 23.10 9.30
CA GLY A 386 -7.21 24.28 9.02
C GLY A 386 -8.70 23.95 8.84
N ARG A 387 -9.03 22.79 8.29
CA ARG A 387 -10.43 22.33 8.17
C ARG A 387 -11.02 21.98 9.52
N VAL A 388 -10.32 21.21 10.35
CA VAL A 388 -10.81 20.84 11.69
C VAL A 388 -10.91 22.05 12.60
N SER A 389 -9.96 22.98 12.55
CA SER A 389 -10.02 24.24 13.33
C SER A 389 -11.25 25.10 12.99
N LYS A 390 -11.72 25.07 11.75
CA LYS A 390 -12.97 25.78 11.36
C LYS A 390 -14.23 25.12 11.92
N CYS A 391 -14.19 23.83 12.16
CA CYS A 391 -15.32 23.07 12.73
C CYS A 391 -15.32 23.11 14.26
N THR A 392 -14.18 23.44 14.87
CA THR A 392 -14.04 23.62 16.31
C THR A 392 -13.95 25.10 16.61
N SER A 393 -14.76 25.65 17.49
CA SER A 393 -14.72 27.08 17.88
C SER A 393 -13.44 27.49 18.61
N ALA A 394 -12.45 26.63 18.73
CA ALA A 394 -11.15 26.84 19.37
C ALA A 394 -9.99 26.56 18.41
N PRO A 395 -8.93 27.39 18.39
CA PRO A 395 -7.76 27.12 17.57
C PRO A 395 -7.06 25.83 18.04
N ILE A 396 -6.84 24.91 17.10
CA ILE A 396 -6.05 23.70 17.34
C ILE A 396 -4.58 24.11 17.29
N VAL A 397 -3.94 24.19 18.45
CA VAL A 397 -2.49 24.37 18.53
C VAL A 397 -1.83 23.05 18.16
N SER A 398 -1.07 23.02 17.06
CA SER A 398 -0.25 21.87 16.71
C SER A 398 0.68 21.57 17.89
N PRO A 399 0.74 20.34 18.39
CA PRO A 399 1.64 20.00 19.47
C PRO A 399 3.09 20.26 19.03
N ALA A 400 3.79 21.08 19.83
CA ALA A 400 5.18 21.52 19.61
C ALA A 400 6.20 20.39 19.66
#